data_714c7ac766612ecdda0252ac940c3c9b
#
_entry.id   714c7ac766612ecdda0252ac940c3c9b
#
_cell.length_a   1.000
_cell.length_b   1.000
_cell.length_c   1.000
_cell.angle_alpha   90.00
_cell.angle_beta   90.00
_cell.angle_gamma   90.00
#
_symmetry.space_group_name_H-M   'P 1'
#
loop_
_entity.id
_entity.type
_entity.pdbx_description
1 polymer ?
#
loop_
_entity_poly.entity_id
_entity_poly.type
_entity_poly.pdbx_seq_one_letter_code
_entity_poly.pdbx_strand_id
1 'polypeptide(L)'
;MSDHSQSAYYASGLQPHQIEKQLDEIDEINKKLSPFKIFKGIESDILADGSLDYDDEILQKFDFIVSSIHSSLSMDVKKATTRLVRAIENPFTTMLGHMTGRLLLRREGYPVDHKAIIKACAQNDVIIEINANPWRLDIDWRWIRMALDEGVMLSINPDAHETGGIDHMKYGVITGRKGGLTKDRTFNCLDLKQAEEFLVSRKKKKE
;
A
#
# COMPACT_ATOMS: atom_id res chain seq x y z
N MET A 1 8.60 2.96 6.00
CA MET A 1 7.90 4.21 6.33
C MET A 1 7.41 4.83 5.04
N SER A 2 6.22 5.40 5.01
CA SER A 2 5.65 6.03 3.81
C SER A 2 4.85 7.27 4.22
N ASP A 3 5.20 8.39 3.65
CA ASP A 3 4.43 9.63 3.76
C ASP A 3 3.48 9.76 2.58
N HIS A 4 2.55 10.71 2.63
CA HIS A 4 1.66 11.00 1.52
C HIS A 4 2.37 11.73 0.39
N SER A 5 1.95 11.47 -0.86
CA SER A 5 2.44 12.17 -2.05
C SER A 5 1.85 13.58 -2.20
N GLN A 6 2.42 14.34 -3.11
CA GLN A 6 2.22 15.80 -3.24
C GLN A 6 0.76 16.25 -3.39
N SER A 7 -0.11 15.47 -4.00
CA SER A 7 -1.53 15.85 -4.17
C SER A 7 -2.36 15.72 -2.90
N ALA A 8 -1.86 15.07 -1.86
CA ALA A 8 -2.49 14.99 -0.55
C ALA A 8 -2.26 16.26 0.29
N TYR A 9 -2.71 17.40 -0.19
CA TYR A 9 -2.52 18.72 0.48
C TYR A 9 -2.99 18.74 1.93
N TYR A 10 -4.08 18.03 2.25
CA TYR A 10 -4.64 17.94 3.60
C TYR A 10 -3.70 17.23 4.59
N ALA A 11 -2.80 16.40 4.09
CA ALA A 11 -1.81 15.64 4.87
C ALA A 11 -0.38 16.19 4.71
N SER A 12 -0.21 17.37 4.15
CA SER A 12 1.11 17.97 3.87
C SER A 12 2.00 17.06 3.02
N GLY A 13 1.43 16.45 1.97
CA GLY A 13 2.12 15.52 1.09
C GLY A 13 3.45 16.05 0.54
N LEU A 14 4.44 15.19 0.46
CA LEU A 14 5.82 15.55 0.16
C LEU A 14 5.96 16.12 -1.25
N GLN A 15 6.55 17.30 -1.34
CA GLN A 15 6.94 17.86 -2.64
C GLN A 15 8.27 17.23 -3.11
N PRO A 16 8.53 17.20 -4.43
CA PRO A 16 9.74 16.56 -4.99
C PRO A 16 11.04 16.94 -4.30
N HIS A 17 11.23 18.21 -3.95
CA HIS A 17 12.43 18.70 -3.27
C HIS A 17 12.56 18.23 -1.80
N GLN A 18 11.46 17.79 -1.18
CA GLN A 18 11.45 17.28 0.19
C GLN A 18 11.79 15.79 0.22
N ILE A 19 11.49 15.06 -0.86
CA ILE A 19 11.73 13.63 -0.97
C ILE A 19 13.22 13.34 -0.82
N GLU A 20 14.09 14.01 -1.57
CA GLU A 20 15.52 13.75 -1.52
C GLU A 20 16.06 13.93 -0.10
N LYS A 21 15.70 15.02 0.55
CA LYS A 21 16.09 15.27 1.96
C LYS A 21 15.64 14.14 2.88
N GLN A 22 14.40 13.66 2.75
CA GLN A 22 13.90 12.56 3.56
C GLN A 22 14.64 11.26 3.29
N LEU A 23 14.92 10.94 2.02
CA LEU A 23 15.65 9.74 1.64
C LEU A 23 17.07 9.74 2.20
N ASP A 24 17.75 10.89 2.20
CA ASP A 24 19.08 11.07 2.81
C ASP A 24 19.02 10.90 4.33
N GLU A 25 18.00 11.48 4.99
CA GLU A 25 17.80 11.33 6.44
C GLU A 25 17.57 9.85 6.81
N ILE A 26 16.79 9.11 6.02
CA ILE A 26 16.57 7.67 6.23
C ILE A 26 17.89 6.90 6.09
N ASP A 27 18.73 7.23 5.11
CA ASP A 27 20.03 6.59 4.93
C ASP A 27 20.96 6.83 6.14
N GLU A 28 21.00 8.05 6.66
CA GLU A 28 21.78 8.36 7.86
C GLU A 28 21.25 7.65 9.12
N ILE A 29 19.94 7.53 9.25
CA ILE A 29 19.32 6.78 10.34
C ILE A 29 19.64 5.28 10.22
N ASN A 30 19.53 4.71 9.03
CA ASN A 30 19.83 3.30 8.78
C ASN A 30 21.27 2.94 9.13
N LYS A 31 22.23 3.82 8.88
CA LYS A 31 23.63 3.62 9.30
C LYS A 31 23.76 3.49 10.83
N LYS A 32 22.96 4.26 11.59
CA LYS A 32 23.00 4.28 13.06
C LYS A 32 22.23 3.11 13.69
N LEU A 33 21.17 2.66 13.04
CA LEU A 33 20.26 1.65 13.59
C LEU A 33 20.59 0.21 13.18
N SER A 34 21.64 -0.01 12.34
CA SER A 34 22.01 -1.36 11.89
C SER A 34 22.07 -2.37 13.07
N PRO A 35 21.50 -3.58 12.94
CA PRO A 35 20.93 -4.19 11.73
C PRO A 35 19.47 -3.85 11.44
N PHE A 36 18.80 -3.00 12.21
CA PHE A 36 17.46 -2.53 11.91
C PHE A 36 17.49 -1.66 10.64
N LYS A 37 16.50 -1.81 9.76
CA LYS A 37 16.42 -1.06 8.50
C LYS A 37 15.04 -0.43 8.31
N ILE A 38 15.04 0.83 7.98
CA ILE A 38 13.86 1.57 7.51
C ILE A 38 13.86 1.53 5.98
N PHE A 39 12.84 0.93 5.37
CA PHE A 39 12.62 1.00 3.94
C PHE A 39 12.02 2.37 3.57
N LYS A 40 12.49 2.93 2.46
CA LYS A 40 12.04 4.19 1.87
C LYS A 40 10.74 3.94 1.11
N GLY A 41 9.63 4.43 1.60
CA GLY A 41 8.33 4.28 0.95
C GLY A 41 7.63 5.59 0.72
N ILE A 42 6.61 5.55 -0.13
CA ILE A 42 5.65 6.63 -0.34
C ILE A 42 4.24 6.05 -0.47
N GLU A 43 3.26 6.71 0.11
CA GLU A 43 1.86 6.48 -0.20
C GLU A 43 1.46 7.44 -1.33
N SER A 44 1.55 6.93 -2.56
CA SER A 44 1.22 7.70 -3.76
C SER A 44 -0.29 7.74 -3.98
N ASP A 45 -0.83 8.94 -4.15
CA ASP A 45 -2.21 9.08 -4.62
C ASP A 45 -2.35 8.44 -6.00
N ILE A 46 -3.45 7.69 -6.18
CA ILE A 46 -3.92 7.29 -7.49
C ILE A 46 -4.77 8.43 -8.03
N LEU A 47 -4.29 9.09 -9.09
CA LEU A 47 -4.97 10.22 -9.70
C LEU A 47 -6.28 9.80 -10.38
N ALA A 48 -7.11 10.76 -10.79
CA ALA A 48 -8.43 10.48 -11.34
C ALA A 48 -8.42 9.60 -12.60
N ASP A 49 -7.34 9.62 -13.36
CA ASP A 49 -7.11 8.81 -14.54
C ASP A 49 -6.47 7.44 -14.25
N GLY A 50 -6.08 7.18 -12.98
CA GLY A 50 -5.43 5.95 -12.53
C GLY A 50 -3.90 5.99 -12.58
N SER A 51 -3.26 7.09 -12.96
CA SER A 51 -1.81 7.29 -12.85
C SER A 51 -1.40 7.52 -11.39
N LEU A 52 -0.12 7.35 -11.08
CA LEU A 52 0.45 7.71 -9.79
C LEU A 52 0.83 9.20 -9.77
N ASP A 53 0.96 9.77 -8.58
CA ASP A 53 1.08 11.20 -8.35
C ASP A 53 2.46 11.80 -8.63
N TYR A 54 3.48 10.96 -8.87
CA TYR A 54 4.81 11.39 -9.29
C TYR A 54 5.17 10.80 -10.63
N ASP A 55 6.15 11.41 -11.32
CA ASP A 55 6.79 10.83 -12.48
C ASP A 55 7.72 9.65 -12.13
N ASP A 56 8.11 8.89 -13.13
CA ASP A 56 8.92 7.69 -12.97
C ASP A 56 10.30 7.98 -12.36
N GLU A 57 10.88 9.18 -12.63
CA GLU A 57 12.17 9.60 -12.08
C GLU A 57 12.14 9.73 -10.57
N ILE A 58 11.00 10.10 -10.00
CA ILE A 58 10.79 10.18 -8.57
C ILE A 58 10.41 8.82 -8.00
N LEU A 59 9.46 8.11 -8.64
CA LEU A 59 8.95 6.83 -8.16
C LEU A 59 10.06 5.78 -8.00
N GLN A 60 11.04 5.75 -8.88
CA GLN A 60 12.17 4.81 -8.82
C GLN A 60 13.10 4.99 -7.61
N LYS A 61 13.07 6.15 -6.93
CA LYS A 61 13.89 6.43 -5.76
C LYS A 61 13.43 5.68 -4.51
N PHE A 62 12.18 5.24 -4.47
CA PHE A 62 11.61 4.53 -3.34
C PHE A 62 11.87 3.01 -3.41
N ASP A 63 11.96 2.38 -2.24
CA ASP A 63 12.03 0.93 -2.12
C ASP A 63 10.69 0.28 -2.40
N PHE A 64 9.59 0.92 -1.98
CA PHE A 64 8.21 0.47 -2.20
C PHE A 64 7.24 1.64 -2.33
N ILE A 65 6.13 1.41 -3.02
CA ILE A 65 5.06 2.37 -3.21
C ILE A 65 3.74 1.75 -2.83
N VAL A 66 3.04 2.38 -1.89
CA VAL A 66 1.64 2.09 -1.57
C VAL A 66 0.78 3.01 -2.43
N SER A 67 -0.06 2.45 -3.28
CA SER A 67 -0.93 3.23 -4.17
C SER A 67 -2.34 3.29 -3.60
N SER A 68 -2.85 4.50 -3.33
CA SER A 68 -4.12 4.72 -2.61
C SER A 68 -4.97 5.81 -3.25
N ILE A 69 -6.30 5.69 -3.14
CA ILE A 69 -7.21 6.73 -3.59
C ILE A 69 -7.65 7.59 -2.40
N HIS A 70 -7.36 8.90 -2.45
CA HIS A 70 -7.77 9.86 -1.42
C HIS A 70 -8.72 10.94 -1.91
N SER A 71 -8.84 11.11 -3.23
CA SER A 71 -9.66 12.15 -3.85
C SER A 71 -10.64 11.57 -4.86
N SER A 72 -11.64 12.36 -5.26
CA SER A 72 -12.63 11.97 -6.29
C SER A 72 -13.32 10.65 -5.98
N LEU A 73 -13.78 10.48 -4.73
CA LEU A 73 -14.32 9.22 -4.21
C LEU A 73 -15.71 8.87 -4.78
N SER A 74 -16.42 9.83 -5.34
CA SER A 74 -17.75 9.60 -5.95
C SER A 74 -17.58 8.97 -7.33
N MET A 75 -17.60 7.66 -7.38
CA MET A 75 -17.38 6.85 -8.59
C MET A 75 -18.39 5.71 -8.64
N ASP A 76 -18.76 5.30 -9.86
CA ASP A 76 -19.40 4.01 -10.07
C ASP A 76 -18.38 2.85 -10.04
N VAL A 77 -18.91 1.61 -10.03
CA VAL A 77 -18.08 0.38 -9.99
C VAL A 77 -17.06 0.35 -11.13
N LYS A 78 -17.48 0.69 -12.34
CA LYS A 78 -16.63 0.61 -13.53
C LYS A 78 -15.47 1.60 -13.44
N LYS A 79 -15.78 2.87 -13.10
CA LYS A 79 -14.78 3.93 -12.98
C LYS A 79 -13.77 3.62 -11.86
N ALA A 80 -14.26 3.22 -10.68
CA ALA A 80 -13.41 2.90 -9.55
C ALA A 80 -12.50 1.69 -9.85
N THR A 81 -13.07 0.62 -10.41
CA THR A 81 -12.30 -0.58 -10.77
C THR A 81 -11.24 -0.28 -11.83
N THR A 82 -11.60 0.44 -12.90
CA THR A 82 -10.65 0.80 -13.96
C THR A 82 -9.50 1.67 -13.42
N ARG A 83 -9.81 2.63 -12.56
CA ARG A 83 -8.81 3.51 -11.92
C ARG A 83 -7.81 2.71 -11.08
N LEU A 84 -8.29 1.78 -10.25
CA LEU A 84 -7.46 0.91 -9.43
C LEU A 84 -6.63 -0.06 -10.27
N VAL A 85 -7.23 -0.72 -11.26
CA VAL A 85 -6.53 -1.66 -12.14
C VAL A 85 -5.38 -0.96 -12.87
N ARG A 86 -5.61 0.25 -13.40
CA ARG A 86 -4.55 1.02 -14.05
C ARG A 86 -3.38 1.34 -13.10
N ALA A 87 -3.67 1.70 -11.85
CA ALA A 87 -2.63 1.91 -10.85
C ALA A 87 -1.90 0.62 -10.46
N ILE A 88 -2.60 -0.51 -10.40
CA ILE A 88 -2.01 -1.83 -10.14
C ILE A 88 -1.07 -2.25 -11.28
N GLU A 89 -1.43 -1.96 -12.52
CA GLU A 89 -0.63 -2.23 -13.71
C GLU A 89 0.61 -1.31 -13.82
N ASN A 90 0.63 -0.21 -13.07
CA ASN A 90 1.81 0.64 -13.01
C ASN A 90 3.00 -0.13 -12.39
N PRO A 91 4.15 -0.22 -13.07
CA PRO A 91 5.27 -1.05 -12.62
C PRO A 91 5.83 -0.61 -11.26
N PHE A 92 5.60 0.63 -10.83
CA PHE A 92 6.07 1.14 -9.55
C PHE A 92 5.15 0.79 -8.37
N THR A 93 3.90 0.42 -8.59
CA THR A 93 3.00 0.00 -7.52
C THR A 93 3.49 -1.28 -6.87
N THR A 94 3.84 -1.22 -5.60
CA THR A 94 4.25 -2.39 -4.80
C THR A 94 3.08 -2.95 -4.02
N MET A 95 2.22 -2.07 -3.53
CA MET A 95 1.12 -2.39 -2.64
C MET A 95 -0.11 -1.53 -2.97
N LEU A 96 -1.28 -2.15 -2.95
CA LEU A 96 -2.56 -1.44 -3.03
C LEU A 96 -3.03 -1.13 -1.61
N GLY A 97 -3.08 0.15 -1.24
CA GLY A 97 -3.53 0.63 0.06
C GLY A 97 -5.05 0.71 0.14
N HIS A 98 -5.61 0.58 1.33
CA HIS A 98 -7.05 0.66 1.70
C HIS A 98 -8.02 0.71 0.51
N MET A 99 -8.10 -0.42 -0.19
CA MET A 99 -8.69 -0.65 -1.51
C MET A 99 -10.03 0.04 -1.80
N THR A 100 -10.91 0.17 -0.80
CA THR A 100 -12.24 0.75 -0.98
C THR A 100 -12.36 2.18 -0.45
N GLY A 101 -11.35 2.66 0.28
CA GLY A 101 -11.38 3.97 0.92
C GLY A 101 -12.46 4.12 1.99
N ARG A 102 -13.04 3.02 2.49
CA ARG A 102 -14.08 3.06 3.52
C ARG A 102 -13.56 3.64 4.83
N LEU A 103 -14.47 4.26 5.58
CA LEU A 103 -14.30 4.60 6.98
C LEU A 103 -15.49 4.06 7.76
N LEU A 104 -15.30 2.99 8.50
CA LEU A 104 -16.34 2.30 9.26
C LEU A 104 -17.11 3.30 10.15
N LEU A 105 -18.42 3.21 10.15
CA LEU A 105 -19.36 4.10 10.87
C LEU A 105 -19.33 5.58 10.42
N ARG A 106 -18.60 5.94 9.37
CA ARG A 106 -18.47 7.33 8.89
C ARG A 106 -18.74 7.49 7.40
N ARG A 107 -18.14 6.63 6.58
CA ARG A 107 -18.22 6.71 5.12
C ARG A 107 -18.16 5.32 4.51
N GLU A 108 -19.13 4.97 3.70
CA GLU A 108 -19.05 3.77 2.87
C GLU A 108 -17.88 3.89 1.87
N GLY A 109 -17.27 2.76 1.55
CA GLY A 109 -16.28 2.71 0.48
C GLY A 109 -16.92 2.96 -0.88
N TYR A 110 -16.14 3.47 -1.83
CA TYR A 110 -16.59 3.49 -3.21
C TYR A 110 -16.76 2.05 -3.72
N PRO A 111 -17.78 1.81 -4.59
CA PRO A 111 -18.06 0.48 -5.07
C PRO A 111 -16.97 0.01 -6.05
N VAL A 112 -16.53 -1.26 -5.91
CA VAL A 112 -15.50 -1.85 -6.76
C VAL A 112 -15.82 -3.30 -7.13
N ASP A 113 -15.29 -3.78 -8.25
CA ASP A 113 -15.22 -5.20 -8.56
C ASP A 113 -13.98 -5.80 -7.88
N HIS A 114 -14.17 -6.30 -6.65
CA HIS A 114 -13.11 -6.92 -5.86
C HIS A 114 -12.42 -8.08 -6.61
N LYS A 115 -13.18 -8.86 -7.38
CA LYS A 115 -12.61 -10.00 -8.13
C LYS A 115 -11.64 -9.54 -9.20
N ALA A 116 -12.02 -8.51 -9.96
CA ALA A 116 -11.17 -7.93 -10.99
C ALA A 116 -9.89 -7.33 -10.37
N ILE A 117 -10.02 -6.61 -9.26
CA ILE A 117 -8.87 -5.99 -8.56
C ILE A 117 -7.92 -7.06 -8.00
N ILE A 118 -8.44 -8.08 -7.31
CA ILE A 118 -7.62 -9.16 -6.75
C ILE A 118 -6.86 -9.90 -7.86
N LYS A 119 -7.51 -10.19 -8.99
CA LYS A 119 -6.85 -10.79 -10.16
C LYS A 119 -5.77 -9.89 -10.75
N ALA A 120 -6.03 -8.59 -10.88
CA ALA A 120 -5.03 -7.64 -11.33
C ALA A 120 -3.81 -7.61 -10.39
N CYS A 121 -4.03 -7.61 -9.07
CA CYS A 121 -2.95 -7.69 -8.09
C CYS A 121 -2.13 -8.99 -8.25
N ALA A 122 -2.80 -10.14 -8.42
CA ALA A 122 -2.13 -11.43 -8.66
C ALA A 122 -1.28 -11.42 -9.93
N GLN A 123 -1.80 -10.88 -11.03
CA GLN A 123 -1.11 -10.82 -12.33
C GLN A 123 0.10 -9.88 -12.32
N ASN A 124 0.07 -8.85 -11.48
CA ASN A 124 1.12 -7.84 -11.40
C ASN A 124 1.99 -7.98 -10.14
N ASP A 125 1.86 -9.07 -9.38
CA ASP A 125 2.56 -9.30 -8.11
C ASP A 125 2.40 -8.12 -7.11
N VAL A 126 1.27 -7.43 -7.10
CA VAL A 126 0.98 -6.33 -6.19
C VAL A 126 0.41 -6.89 -4.89
N ILE A 127 1.01 -6.49 -3.77
CA ILE A 127 0.53 -6.81 -2.43
C ILE A 127 -0.80 -6.09 -2.19
N ILE A 128 -1.76 -6.75 -1.52
CA ILE A 128 -2.96 -6.07 -1.03
C ILE A 128 -2.78 -5.76 0.45
N GLU A 129 -3.08 -4.51 0.81
CA GLU A 129 -3.08 -4.07 2.20
C GLU A 129 -4.27 -4.64 2.97
N ILE A 130 -4.01 -5.08 4.21
CA ILE A 130 -4.99 -5.13 5.27
C ILE A 130 -4.72 -3.91 6.15
N ASN A 131 -5.39 -2.79 5.86
CA ASN A 131 -5.28 -1.60 6.67
C ASN A 131 -5.82 -1.87 8.07
N ALA A 132 -4.96 -1.79 9.06
CA ALA A 132 -5.27 -2.19 10.43
C ALA A 132 -5.89 -1.06 11.26
N ASN A 133 -6.03 0.14 10.69
CA ASN A 133 -6.74 1.23 11.35
C ASN A 133 -8.18 0.77 11.66
N PRO A 134 -8.63 0.86 12.92
CA PRO A 134 -9.97 0.37 13.34
C PRO A 134 -11.13 1.06 12.61
N TRP A 135 -10.90 2.25 12.04
CA TRP A 135 -11.88 2.93 11.19
C TRP A 135 -11.90 2.41 9.75
N ARG A 136 -10.92 1.60 9.33
CA ARG A 136 -10.85 1.08 7.96
C ARG A 136 -11.08 -0.43 7.90
N LEU A 137 -10.17 -1.24 8.42
CA LEU A 137 -10.11 -2.70 8.30
C LEU A 137 -10.34 -3.15 6.84
N ASP A 138 -9.61 -2.54 5.92
CA ASP A 138 -9.73 -2.60 4.46
C ASP A 138 -8.40 -3.16 3.86
N ILE A 139 -8.40 -4.28 3.20
CA ILE A 139 -9.48 -5.06 2.58
C ILE A 139 -10.40 -5.72 3.63
N ASP A 140 -11.68 -5.87 3.29
CA ASP A 140 -12.64 -6.61 4.11
C ASP A 140 -12.23 -8.08 4.23
N TRP A 141 -12.31 -8.65 5.45
CA TRP A 141 -11.90 -10.04 5.72
C TRP A 141 -12.55 -11.08 4.80
N ARG A 142 -13.76 -10.81 4.28
CA ARG A 142 -14.48 -11.70 3.38
C ARG A 142 -13.79 -11.91 2.04
N TRP A 143 -12.92 -10.97 1.62
CA TRP A 143 -12.17 -11.04 0.37
C TRP A 143 -10.76 -11.60 0.54
N ILE A 144 -10.26 -11.72 1.78
CA ILE A 144 -8.90 -12.21 2.05
C ILE A 144 -8.74 -13.63 1.52
N ARG A 145 -9.72 -14.52 1.74
CA ARG A 145 -9.62 -15.90 1.25
C ARG A 145 -9.45 -15.96 -0.26
N MET A 146 -10.22 -15.17 -1.00
CA MET A 146 -10.08 -15.11 -2.45
C MET A 146 -8.70 -14.59 -2.88
N ALA A 147 -8.17 -13.57 -2.20
CA ALA A 147 -6.83 -13.04 -2.50
C ALA A 147 -5.74 -14.12 -2.29
N LEU A 148 -5.88 -14.92 -1.23
CA LEU A 148 -4.97 -16.05 -0.97
C LEU A 148 -5.08 -17.15 -2.02
N ASP A 149 -6.29 -17.50 -2.45
CA ASP A 149 -6.55 -18.52 -3.48
C ASP A 149 -6.01 -18.09 -4.86
N GLU A 150 -6.01 -16.80 -5.17
CA GLU A 150 -5.37 -16.21 -6.38
C GLU A 150 -3.84 -16.03 -6.21
N GLY A 151 -3.26 -16.38 -5.06
CA GLY A 151 -1.83 -16.33 -4.82
C GLY A 151 -1.29 -14.95 -4.38
N VAL A 152 -2.15 -13.99 -4.08
CA VAL A 152 -1.75 -12.65 -3.64
C VAL A 152 -1.13 -12.70 -2.25
N MET A 153 -0.02 -11.99 -2.06
CA MET A 153 0.55 -11.71 -0.74
C MET A 153 -0.18 -10.53 -0.10
N LEU A 154 -0.40 -10.58 1.21
CA LEU A 154 -1.02 -9.48 1.95
C LEU A 154 -0.03 -8.82 2.92
N SER A 155 -0.23 -7.55 3.19
CA SER A 155 0.51 -6.80 4.22
C SER A 155 -0.45 -6.19 5.22
N ILE A 156 -0.14 -6.32 6.50
CA ILE A 156 -0.89 -5.69 7.57
C ILE A 156 -0.19 -4.38 7.91
N ASN A 157 -0.87 -3.25 7.70
CA ASN A 157 -0.31 -1.92 7.92
C ASN A 157 -1.22 -1.12 8.85
N PRO A 158 -0.66 -0.42 9.85
CA PRO A 158 -1.47 0.30 10.84
C PRO A 158 -2.05 1.62 10.31
N ASP A 159 -1.53 2.15 9.18
CA ASP A 159 -1.86 3.49 8.67
C ASP A 159 -1.74 4.54 9.80
N ALA A 160 -0.57 4.49 10.49
CA ALA A 160 -0.30 5.24 11.70
C ALA A 160 0.16 6.66 11.36
N HIS A 161 -0.55 7.67 11.86
CA HIS A 161 -0.22 9.08 11.76
C HIS A 161 0.37 9.65 13.05
N GLU A 162 0.53 8.79 14.05
CA GLU A 162 1.16 9.05 15.35
C GLU A 162 1.72 7.75 15.93
N THR A 163 2.62 7.84 16.89
CA THR A 163 3.27 6.65 17.47
C THR A 163 2.30 5.66 18.10
N GLY A 164 1.21 6.14 18.72
CA GLY A 164 0.17 5.28 19.28
C GLY A 164 -0.62 4.50 18.23
N GLY A 165 -0.66 4.99 16.99
CA GLY A 165 -1.32 4.32 15.88
C GLY A 165 -0.66 3.00 15.47
N ILE A 166 0.61 2.78 15.82
CA ILE A 166 1.32 1.53 15.57
C ILE A 166 0.62 0.34 16.26
N ASP A 167 0.02 0.55 17.42
CA ASP A 167 -0.73 -0.48 18.16
C ASP A 167 -1.97 -0.98 17.43
N HIS A 168 -2.42 -0.30 16.38
CA HIS A 168 -3.53 -0.75 15.54
C HIS A 168 -3.22 -2.08 14.82
N MET A 169 -1.96 -2.47 14.67
CA MET A 169 -1.55 -3.75 14.08
C MET A 169 -2.35 -4.94 14.61
N LYS A 170 -2.74 -4.94 15.88
CA LYS A 170 -3.56 -6.00 16.50
C LYS A 170 -4.91 -6.21 15.78
N TYR A 171 -5.53 -5.14 15.30
CA TYR A 171 -6.83 -5.22 14.59
C TYR A 171 -6.66 -5.82 13.20
N GLY A 172 -5.57 -5.46 12.50
CA GLY A 172 -5.23 -6.06 11.22
C GLY A 172 -4.92 -7.55 11.34
N VAL A 173 -4.20 -7.96 12.39
CA VAL A 173 -3.93 -9.38 12.68
C VAL A 173 -5.23 -10.15 12.92
N ILE A 174 -6.17 -9.61 13.72
CA ILE A 174 -7.47 -10.23 13.96
C ILE A 174 -8.26 -10.35 12.64
N THR A 175 -8.28 -9.28 11.83
CA THR A 175 -8.96 -9.25 10.54
C THR A 175 -8.36 -10.28 9.57
N GLY A 176 -7.02 -10.32 9.47
CA GLY A 176 -6.31 -11.27 8.63
C GLY A 176 -6.60 -12.72 9.04
N ARG A 177 -6.50 -13.03 10.34
CA ARG A 177 -6.83 -14.37 10.85
C ARG A 177 -8.27 -14.78 10.57
N LYS A 178 -9.21 -13.86 10.71
CA LYS A 178 -10.63 -14.10 10.37
C LYS A 178 -10.82 -14.45 8.89
N GLY A 179 -10.02 -13.82 8.00
CA GLY A 179 -10.01 -14.11 6.57
C GLY A 179 -9.19 -15.34 6.16
N GLY A 180 -8.53 -16.02 7.11
CA GLY A 180 -7.70 -17.20 6.86
C GLY A 180 -6.26 -16.89 6.46
N LEU A 181 -5.76 -15.66 6.73
CA LEU A 181 -4.39 -15.28 6.45
C LEU A 181 -3.41 -16.11 7.28
N THR A 182 -2.38 -16.62 6.63
CA THR A 182 -1.31 -17.41 7.23
C THR A 182 0.03 -16.66 7.15
N LYS A 183 0.99 -17.07 7.96
CA LYS A 183 2.31 -16.42 8.05
C LYS A 183 3.05 -16.38 6.72
N ASP A 184 2.99 -17.46 5.95
CA ASP A 184 3.67 -17.62 4.65
C ASP A 184 3.09 -16.73 3.54
N ARG A 185 1.90 -16.15 3.76
CA ARG A 185 1.22 -15.23 2.84
C ARG A 185 1.17 -13.80 3.39
N THR A 186 1.91 -13.51 4.46
CA THR A 186 1.95 -12.20 5.11
C THR A 186 3.32 -11.55 4.90
N PHE A 187 3.38 -10.43 4.19
CA PHE A 187 4.62 -9.69 3.91
C PHE A 187 5.37 -9.31 5.19
N ASN A 188 4.65 -8.86 6.22
CA ASN A 188 5.24 -8.51 7.52
C ASN A 188 5.89 -9.70 8.28
N CYS A 189 5.70 -10.92 7.81
CA CYS A 189 6.30 -12.12 8.40
C CYS A 189 7.59 -12.55 7.71
N LEU A 190 7.99 -11.87 6.63
CA LEU A 190 9.29 -12.05 6.00
C LEU A 190 10.40 -11.53 6.93
N ASP A 191 11.53 -12.19 6.92
CA ASP A 191 12.72 -11.62 7.52
C ASP A 191 13.31 -10.49 6.66
N LEU A 192 14.29 -9.74 7.20
CA LEU A 192 14.85 -8.59 6.52
C LEU A 192 15.37 -8.95 5.12
N LYS A 193 16.10 -10.05 4.99
CA LYS A 193 16.68 -10.49 3.71
C LYS A 193 15.60 -10.83 2.69
N GLN A 194 14.58 -11.57 3.11
CA GLN A 194 13.44 -11.92 2.26
C GLN A 194 12.66 -10.69 1.79
N ALA A 195 12.45 -9.71 2.69
CA ALA A 195 11.78 -8.46 2.35
C ALA A 195 12.60 -7.65 1.33
N GLU A 196 13.91 -7.54 1.52
CA GLU A 196 14.82 -6.88 0.59
C GLU A 196 14.81 -7.56 -0.79
N GLU A 197 14.95 -8.88 -0.83
CA GLU A 197 14.93 -9.66 -2.06
C GLU A 197 13.60 -9.47 -2.82
N PHE A 198 12.48 -9.46 -2.10
CA PHE A 198 11.17 -9.21 -2.68
C PHE A 198 11.10 -7.81 -3.32
N LEU A 199 11.48 -6.76 -2.59
CA LEU A 199 11.42 -5.38 -3.07
C LEU A 199 12.38 -5.14 -4.26
N VAL A 200 13.59 -5.71 -4.20
CA VAL A 200 14.56 -5.62 -5.31
C VAL A 200 14.07 -6.36 -6.55
N SER A 201 13.47 -7.55 -6.38
CA SER A 201 12.94 -8.32 -7.52
C SER A 201 11.85 -7.58 -8.27
N ARG A 202 11.06 -6.80 -7.55
CA ARG A 202 10.04 -5.94 -8.16
C ARG A 202 10.64 -4.78 -8.95
N LYS A 203 11.72 -4.17 -8.46
CA LYS A 203 12.43 -3.11 -9.21
C LYS A 203 13.01 -3.63 -10.53
N LYS A 204 13.60 -4.82 -10.54
CA LYS A 204 14.18 -5.44 -11.75
C LYS A 204 13.17 -5.82 -12.83
N LYS A 205 11.91 -6.07 -12.46
CA LYS A 205 10.83 -6.32 -13.44
C LYS A 205 10.40 -5.04 -14.19
N LYS A 206 10.93 -3.88 -13.81
CA LYS A 206 10.60 -2.56 -14.37
C LYS A 206 11.60 -2.11 -15.45
N GLU A 207 12.78 -2.74 -15.51
CA GLU A 207 13.80 -2.59 -16.56
C GLU A 207 13.49 -3.48 -17.77
#